data_a33a10ed04433b3e031e9f86dce8ca8c
#
_entry.id   a33a10ed04433b3e031e9f86dce8ca8c
#
_cell.length_a   1.000
_cell.length_b   1.000
_cell.length_c   1.000
_cell.angle_alpha   90.00
_cell.angle_beta   90.00
_cell.angle_gamma   90.00
#
_symmetry.space_group_name_H-M   'P 1'
#
loop_
_entity.id
_entity.type
_entity.pdbx_description
1 polymer ?
#
loop_
_entity_poly.entity_id
_entity_poly.type
_entity_poly.pdbx_seq_one_letter_code
_entity_poly.pdbx_strand_id
1 'polypeptide(L)'
;MIGRLAKLGLPVYCAGPRGRALAFTFDDGPGVYTHFAVDKLTRAHEQATFFVVGRSIEAWPGWLVRERRIGTLGDHTMTHADLLALPPSEVAAELASDKRLVERESGQPVDLFRPPYGGQDPAVNRIARRLGLLDIMWSMDSRDSLGANWEGIIRNVKSDLRPGAIILMHENRGQTIRALTTLLPILHRRGLRSVSLPELFATDPPSVAQVRRGLSACHAPSSNVLTGAG
;
A
#
# COMPACT_ATOMS: atom_id res chain seq x y z
N MET A 1 -1.23 -0.16 16.63
CA MET A 1 -0.40 -1.18 15.95
C MET A 1 0.68 -0.51 15.10
N ILE A 2 0.33 0.37 14.17
CA ILE A 2 1.28 1.04 13.25
C ILE A 2 2.46 1.67 13.97
N GLY A 3 2.22 2.48 15.00
CA GLY A 3 3.32 3.11 15.76
C GLY A 3 4.28 2.12 16.45
N ARG A 4 3.86 0.88 16.74
CA ARG A 4 4.77 -0.17 17.24
C ARG A 4 5.68 -0.70 16.13
N LEU A 5 5.12 -0.89 14.92
CA LEU A 5 5.88 -1.34 13.75
C LEU A 5 6.85 -0.25 13.29
N ALA A 6 6.41 1.01 13.23
CA ALA A 6 7.25 2.15 12.87
C ALA A 6 8.50 2.28 13.77
N LYS A 7 8.39 1.96 15.07
CA LYS A 7 9.53 1.97 15.99
C LYS A 7 10.64 0.98 15.62
N LEU A 8 10.34 -0.05 14.83
CA LEU A 8 11.35 -1.00 14.35
C LEU A 8 12.30 -0.34 13.33
N GLY A 9 11.83 0.69 12.60
CA GLY A 9 12.61 1.36 11.55
C GLY A 9 12.95 0.43 10.39
N LEU A 10 12.05 -0.51 10.09
CA LEU A 10 12.17 -1.50 9.02
C LEU A 10 10.91 -1.48 8.15
N PRO A 11 11.04 -1.71 6.84
CA PRO A 11 9.89 -1.77 5.94
C PRO A 11 9.01 -3.00 6.19
N VAL A 12 7.72 -2.85 5.95
CA VAL A 12 6.73 -3.93 6.06
C VAL A 12 6.24 -4.32 4.66
N TYR A 13 6.37 -5.59 4.31
CA TYR A 13 6.03 -6.13 2.99
C TYR A 13 4.68 -6.87 2.96
N CYS A 14 4.21 -7.39 4.08
CA CYS A 14 2.94 -8.09 4.22
C CYS A 14 2.49 -8.12 5.69
N ALA A 15 1.22 -8.39 5.92
CA ALA A 15 0.67 -8.69 7.24
C ALA A 15 0.77 -10.19 7.56
N GLY A 16 0.19 -10.62 8.68
CA GLY A 16 0.06 -12.02 9.02
C GLY A 16 -0.82 -12.78 8.01
N PRO A 17 -0.63 -14.10 7.84
CA PRO A 17 -1.30 -14.88 6.80
C PRO A 17 -2.69 -15.40 7.22
N ARG A 18 -3.19 -15.03 8.39
CA ARG A 18 -4.46 -15.54 8.92
C ARG A 18 -5.65 -14.71 8.43
N GLY A 19 -6.83 -15.29 8.49
CA GLY A 19 -8.06 -14.60 8.13
C GLY A 19 -8.34 -14.59 6.63
N ARG A 20 -9.03 -13.54 6.15
CA ARG A 20 -9.48 -13.41 4.76
C ARG A 20 -9.19 -12.02 4.17
N ALA A 21 -8.40 -11.21 4.87
CA ALA A 21 -8.10 -9.85 4.46
C ALA A 21 -6.74 -9.74 3.76
N LEU A 22 -6.69 -8.88 2.75
CA LEU A 22 -5.49 -8.38 2.10
C LEU A 22 -5.63 -6.86 1.92
N ALA A 23 -4.63 -6.17 1.42
CA ALA A 23 -4.73 -4.76 1.08
C ALA A 23 -4.43 -4.53 -0.40
N PHE A 24 -5.40 -3.97 -1.14
CA PHE A 24 -5.12 -3.25 -2.37
C PHE A 24 -4.55 -1.89 -1.99
N THR A 25 -3.41 -1.53 -2.56
CA THR A 25 -2.77 -0.24 -2.33
C THR A 25 -2.50 0.44 -3.66
N PHE A 26 -2.72 1.76 -3.70
CA PHE A 26 -2.60 2.55 -4.91
C PHE A 26 -1.64 3.71 -4.67
N ASP A 27 -0.68 3.87 -5.57
CA ASP A 27 0.31 4.92 -5.52
C ASP A 27 0.02 6.02 -6.58
N ASP A 28 0.71 7.15 -6.50
CA ASP A 28 0.76 8.27 -7.44
C ASP A 28 -0.47 9.17 -7.50
N GLY A 29 -1.52 8.88 -6.71
CA GLY A 29 -2.73 9.69 -6.70
C GLY A 29 -2.61 11.03 -5.98
N PRO A 30 -3.70 11.80 -5.98
CA PRO A 30 -4.86 11.64 -6.84
C PRO A 30 -4.58 12.02 -8.30
N GLY A 31 -5.41 11.54 -9.23
CA GLY A 31 -5.22 11.81 -10.66
C GLY A 31 -6.48 11.57 -11.50
N VAL A 32 -6.31 11.61 -12.82
CA VAL A 32 -7.40 11.53 -13.81
C VAL A 32 -8.29 10.30 -13.66
N TYR A 33 -7.76 9.19 -13.13
CA TYR A 33 -8.51 7.95 -12.95
C TYR A 33 -8.97 7.66 -11.52
N THR A 34 -8.60 8.49 -10.54
CA THR A 34 -8.94 8.31 -9.12
C THR A 34 -10.44 8.09 -8.90
N HIS A 35 -11.29 8.88 -9.58
CA HIS A 35 -12.74 8.75 -9.42
C HIS A 35 -13.27 7.36 -9.84
N PHE A 36 -12.69 6.75 -10.87
CA PHE A 36 -13.08 5.40 -11.29
C PHE A 36 -12.61 4.32 -10.28
N ALA A 37 -11.42 4.49 -9.69
CA ALA A 37 -10.95 3.59 -8.64
C ALA A 37 -11.88 3.65 -7.42
N VAL A 38 -12.14 4.86 -6.93
CA VAL A 38 -13.04 5.12 -5.79
C VAL A 38 -14.43 4.54 -6.04
N ASP A 39 -15.03 4.78 -7.21
CA ASP A 39 -16.36 4.27 -7.56
C ASP A 39 -16.42 2.74 -7.59
N LYS A 40 -15.40 2.08 -8.17
CA LYS A 40 -15.37 0.61 -8.24
C LYS A 40 -15.22 -0.03 -6.87
N LEU A 41 -14.33 0.49 -6.03
CA LEU A 41 -14.12 0.01 -4.66
C LEU A 41 -15.39 0.25 -3.82
N THR A 42 -16.00 1.42 -3.91
CA THR A 42 -17.27 1.73 -3.21
C THR A 42 -18.38 0.76 -3.57
N ARG A 43 -18.60 0.50 -4.87
CA ARG A 43 -19.64 -0.45 -5.33
C ARG A 43 -19.37 -1.88 -4.93
N ALA A 44 -18.11 -2.25 -4.79
CA ALA A 44 -17.71 -3.57 -4.32
C ALA A 44 -17.68 -3.70 -2.80
N HIS A 45 -17.91 -2.62 -2.05
CA HIS A 45 -17.78 -2.54 -0.58
C HIS A 45 -16.38 -2.94 -0.10
N GLU A 46 -15.35 -2.58 -0.88
CA GLU A 46 -13.95 -2.84 -0.57
C GLU A 46 -13.25 -1.55 -0.17
N GLN A 47 -12.28 -1.68 0.74
CA GLN A 47 -11.39 -0.59 1.14
C GLN A 47 -10.03 -0.72 0.45
N ALA A 48 -9.26 0.38 0.48
CA ALA A 48 -7.88 0.42 0.00
C ALA A 48 -7.00 1.33 0.87
N THR A 49 -5.70 1.38 0.56
CA THR A 49 -4.81 2.43 1.06
C THR A 49 -4.23 3.16 -0.14
N PHE A 50 -4.26 4.49 -0.10
CA PHE A 50 -3.77 5.36 -1.17
C PHE A 50 -2.52 6.08 -0.69
N PHE A 51 -1.40 5.86 -1.36
CA PHE A 51 -0.16 6.60 -1.12
C PHE A 51 -0.11 7.76 -2.11
N VAL A 52 -0.38 8.95 -1.60
CA VAL A 52 -0.65 10.13 -2.41
C VAL A 52 0.58 11.03 -2.51
N VAL A 53 0.74 11.69 -3.66
CA VAL A 53 1.86 12.60 -3.94
C VAL A 53 1.40 14.03 -3.75
N GLY A 54 2.14 14.84 -3.00
CA GLY A 54 1.75 16.21 -2.67
C GLY A 54 1.40 17.06 -3.87
N ARG A 55 2.25 17.10 -4.90
CA ARG A 55 1.96 17.83 -6.14
C ARG A 55 0.70 17.35 -6.86
N SER A 56 0.35 16.07 -6.72
CA SER A 56 -0.89 15.53 -7.29
C SER A 56 -2.11 16.03 -6.51
N ILE A 57 -2.01 16.17 -5.19
CA ILE A 57 -3.06 16.75 -4.35
C ILE A 57 -3.36 18.19 -4.77
N GLU A 58 -2.31 18.99 -5.01
CA GLU A 58 -2.44 20.37 -5.46
C GLU A 58 -3.08 20.47 -6.88
N ALA A 59 -2.75 19.53 -7.76
CA ALA A 59 -3.32 19.46 -9.11
C ALA A 59 -4.77 18.97 -9.14
N TRP A 60 -5.20 18.14 -8.16
CA TRP A 60 -6.51 17.50 -8.09
C TRP A 60 -7.19 17.75 -6.73
N PRO A 61 -7.56 18.99 -6.40
CA PRO A 61 -8.09 19.33 -5.09
C PRO A 61 -9.43 18.62 -4.79
N GLY A 62 -9.65 18.27 -3.52
CA GLY A 62 -10.89 17.68 -3.04
C GLY A 62 -11.04 16.16 -3.20
N TRP A 63 -10.08 15.48 -3.85
CA TRP A 63 -10.14 14.02 -4.01
C TRP A 63 -9.75 13.25 -2.75
N LEU A 64 -8.83 13.75 -1.94
CA LEU A 64 -8.42 13.11 -0.70
C LEU A 64 -9.61 12.77 0.23
N VAL A 65 -10.60 13.66 0.29
CA VAL A 65 -11.80 13.44 1.11
C VAL A 65 -12.61 12.24 0.61
N ARG A 66 -12.61 11.98 -0.70
CA ARG A 66 -13.32 10.84 -1.28
C ARG A 66 -12.57 9.53 -1.07
N GLU A 67 -11.25 9.52 -1.28
CA GLU A 67 -10.37 8.38 -1.01
C GLU A 67 -10.43 7.97 0.47
N ARG A 68 -10.36 8.96 1.38
CA ARG A 68 -10.51 8.75 2.81
C ARG A 68 -11.80 8.04 3.21
N ARG A 69 -12.90 8.27 2.49
CA ARG A 69 -14.20 7.62 2.80
C ARG A 69 -14.18 6.11 2.58
N ILE A 70 -13.31 5.62 1.73
CA ILE A 70 -13.20 4.21 1.35
C ILE A 70 -11.86 3.59 1.76
N GLY A 71 -11.03 4.31 2.51
CA GLY A 71 -9.74 3.77 2.90
C GLY A 71 -8.90 4.71 3.74
N THR A 72 -7.60 4.48 3.69
CA THR A 72 -6.59 5.23 4.43
C THR A 72 -5.64 5.92 3.46
N LEU A 73 -5.17 7.09 3.83
CA LEU A 73 -4.16 7.84 3.08
C LEU A 73 -2.78 7.61 3.70
N GLY A 74 -1.76 7.54 2.85
CA GLY A 74 -0.35 7.48 3.21
C GLY A 74 0.46 8.49 2.41
N ASP A 75 1.64 8.78 2.89
CA ASP A 75 2.63 9.69 2.30
C ASP A 75 3.37 8.98 1.14
N HIS A 76 3.43 9.63 -0.04
CA HIS A 76 4.23 9.18 -1.18
C HIS A 76 5.19 10.28 -1.65
N THR A 77 5.65 11.11 -0.73
CA THR A 77 6.50 12.29 -0.90
C THR A 77 5.81 13.49 -1.58
N MET A 78 6.37 14.67 -1.37
CA MET A 78 5.79 15.89 -1.93
C MET A 78 5.88 15.93 -3.46
N THR A 79 7.01 15.48 -4.04
CA THR A 79 7.28 15.62 -5.48
C THR A 79 7.47 14.30 -6.22
N HIS A 80 7.33 13.14 -5.55
CA HIS A 80 7.66 11.82 -6.07
C HIS A 80 9.15 11.69 -6.42
N ALA A 81 10.03 12.26 -5.58
CA ALA A 81 11.48 12.23 -5.80
C ALA A 81 12.09 10.85 -5.52
N ASP A 82 13.18 10.52 -6.23
CA ASP A 82 14.03 9.40 -5.85
C ASP A 82 14.80 9.74 -4.57
N LEU A 83 14.34 9.22 -3.44
CA LEU A 83 14.88 9.53 -2.12
C LEU A 83 16.34 9.08 -1.94
N LEU A 84 16.79 8.09 -2.71
CA LEU A 84 18.16 7.61 -2.64
C LEU A 84 19.15 8.58 -3.31
N ALA A 85 18.64 9.47 -4.17
CA ALA A 85 19.45 10.51 -4.83
C ALA A 85 19.51 11.82 -4.03
N LEU A 86 18.76 11.94 -2.92
CA LEU A 86 18.64 13.17 -2.15
C LEU A 86 19.49 13.16 -0.88
N PRO A 87 20.00 14.32 -0.44
CA PRO A 87 20.61 14.45 0.88
C PRO A 87 19.54 14.28 1.98
N PRO A 88 19.93 13.82 3.19
CA PRO A 88 19.00 13.52 4.28
C PRO A 88 18.04 14.66 4.68
N SER A 89 18.46 15.90 4.54
CA SER A 89 17.63 17.08 4.81
C SER A 89 16.48 17.23 3.80
N GLU A 90 16.76 16.94 2.53
CA GLU A 90 15.75 16.99 1.48
C GLU A 90 14.77 15.80 1.58
N VAL A 91 15.27 14.59 1.89
CA VAL A 91 14.41 13.45 2.23
C VAL A 91 13.44 13.82 3.35
N ALA A 92 13.93 14.43 4.42
CA ALA A 92 13.08 14.87 5.53
C ALA A 92 12.06 15.94 5.11
N ALA A 93 12.44 16.84 4.22
CA ALA A 93 11.54 17.87 3.68
C ALA A 93 10.44 17.28 2.80
N GLU A 94 10.78 16.36 1.89
CA GLU A 94 9.84 15.63 1.03
C GLU A 94 8.74 14.95 1.85
N LEU A 95 9.13 14.12 2.84
CA LEU A 95 8.20 13.40 3.69
C LEU A 95 7.39 14.33 4.61
N ALA A 96 8.07 15.27 5.29
CA ALA A 96 7.36 16.14 6.24
C ALA A 96 6.39 17.11 5.55
N SER A 97 6.67 17.53 4.30
CA SER A 97 5.78 18.44 3.55
C SER A 97 4.55 17.71 3.05
N ASP A 98 4.70 16.52 2.48
CA ASP A 98 3.58 15.71 2.01
C ASP A 98 2.68 15.28 3.19
N LYS A 99 3.27 14.73 4.25
CA LYS A 99 2.54 14.37 5.47
C LYS A 99 1.65 15.52 5.95
N ARG A 100 2.21 16.73 6.12
CA ARG A 100 1.43 17.90 6.57
C ARG A 100 0.34 18.29 5.58
N LEU A 101 0.60 18.20 4.28
CA LEU A 101 -0.37 18.50 3.24
C LEU A 101 -1.55 17.52 3.30
N VAL A 102 -1.27 16.22 3.32
CA VAL A 102 -2.29 15.16 3.40
C VAL A 102 -3.13 15.31 4.66
N GLU A 103 -2.49 15.52 5.84
CA GLU A 103 -3.18 15.71 7.11
C GLU A 103 -4.11 16.94 7.09
N ARG A 104 -3.64 18.06 6.52
CA ARG A 104 -4.42 19.30 6.42
C ARG A 104 -5.63 19.14 5.50
N GLU A 105 -5.43 18.56 4.30
CA GLU A 105 -6.49 18.46 3.29
C GLU A 105 -7.51 17.35 3.59
N SER A 106 -7.08 16.27 4.26
CA SER A 106 -7.96 15.14 4.56
C SER A 106 -8.55 15.17 5.97
N GLY A 107 -7.90 15.87 6.92
CA GLY A 107 -8.24 15.79 8.35
C GLY A 107 -7.92 14.41 8.96
N GLN A 108 -7.11 13.58 8.32
CA GLN A 108 -6.69 12.26 8.78
C GLN A 108 -5.22 12.30 9.20
N PRO A 109 -4.83 11.73 10.35
CA PRO A 109 -3.43 11.54 10.67
C PRO A 109 -2.75 10.62 9.64
N VAL A 110 -1.52 10.93 9.27
CA VAL A 110 -0.71 10.12 8.34
C VAL A 110 0.43 9.49 9.11
N ASP A 111 0.42 8.17 9.18
CA ASP A 111 1.42 7.35 9.85
C ASP A 111 1.96 6.21 8.95
N LEU A 112 1.55 6.19 7.68
CA LEU A 112 2.02 5.29 6.63
C LEU A 112 2.80 6.09 5.57
N PHE A 113 3.84 5.49 5.06
CA PHE A 113 4.68 6.03 4.00
C PHE A 113 5.06 4.92 3.02
N ARG A 114 5.15 5.25 1.75
CA ARG A 114 5.76 4.38 0.74
C ARG A 114 6.78 5.18 -0.06
N PRO A 115 8.05 4.73 -0.15
CA PRO A 115 9.04 5.44 -0.94
C PRO A 115 8.77 5.29 -2.44
N PRO A 116 8.84 6.37 -3.24
CA PRO A 116 8.84 6.29 -4.69
C PRO A 116 9.85 5.25 -5.21
N TYR A 117 9.47 4.52 -6.25
CA TYR A 117 10.30 3.46 -6.87
C TYR A 117 10.70 2.31 -5.92
N GLY A 118 10.15 2.24 -4.71
CA GLY A 118 10.63 1.34 -3.65
C GLY A 118 12.02 1.72 -3.11
N GLY A 119 12.46 2.95 -3.36
CA GLY A 119 13.78 3.46 -2.99
C GLY A 119 13.92 3.70 -1.50
N GLN A 120 14.38 2.70 -0.75
CA GLN A 120 14.57 2.80 0.69
C GLN A 120 15.94 2.26 1.11
N ASP A 121 16.51 2.87 2.12
CA ASP A 121 17.74 2.46 2.79
C ASP A 121 17.64 2.74 4.32
N PRO A 122 18.65 2.38 5.12
CA PRO A 122 18.65 2.68 6.55
C PRO A 122 18.56 4.17 6.90
N ALA A 123 18.98 5.09 6.02
CA ALA A 123 18.89 6.53 6.25
C ALA A 123 17.46 7.02 6.03
N VAL A 124 16.83 6.67 4.91
CA VAL A 124 15.41 6.95 4.62
C VAL A 124 14.53 6.39 5.73
N ASN A 125 14.73 5.13 6.13
CA ASN A 125 13.94 4.50 7.18
C ASN A 125 14.10 5.18 8.56
N ARG A 126 15.29 5.69 8.90
CA ARG A 126 15.47 6.46 10.13
C ARG A 126 14.73 7.80 10.09
N ILE A 127 14.69 8.47 8.93
CA ILE A 127 13.99 9.74 8.75
C ILE A 127 12.48 9.49 8.87
N ALA A 128 11.92 8.53 8.13
CA ALA A 128 10.53 8.15 8.20
C ALA A 128 10.10 7.84 9.64
N ARG A 129 10.88 7.02 10.35
CA ARG A 129 10.65 6.70 11.77
C ARG A 129 10.61 7.94 12.67
N ARG A 130 11.49 8.92 12.45
CA ARG A 130 11.50 10.18 13.24
C ARG A 130 10.24 11.01 13.01
N LEU A 131 9.64 10.91 11.84
CA LEU A 131 8.37 11.55 11.49
C LEU A 131 7.15 10.74 11.92
N GLY A 132 7.35 9.58 12.57
CA GLY A 132 6.28 8.67 12.99
C GLY A 132 5.69 7.85 11.85
N LEU A 133 6.35 7.80 10.69
CA LEU A 133 5.91 7.10 9.50
C LEU A 133 6.41 5.65 9.49
N LEU A 134 5.53 4.70 9.13
CA LEU A 134 5.84 3.31 8.87
C LEU A 134 6.06 3.12 7.37
N ASP A 135 7.26 2.64 7.00
CA ASP A 135 7.56 2.28 5.62
C ASP A 135 6.79 1.03 5.19
N ILE A 136 5.98 1.17 4.15
CA ILE A 136 5.13 0.13 3.58
C ILE A 136 5.60 -0.22 2.18
N MET A 137 6.13 -1.41 2.04
CA MET A 137 6.43 -2.02 0.75
C MET A 137 5.27 -2.91 0.30
N TRP A 138 5.50 -3.90 -0.55
CA TRP A 138 4.49 -4.81 -1.08
C TRP A 138 5.00 -6.24 -1.18
N SER A 139 4.09 -7.19 -1.11
CA SER A 139 4.39 -8.60 -1.37
C SER A 139 4.15 -8.99 -2.83
N MET A 140 3.32 -8.19 -3.54
CA MET A 140 2.98 -8.41 -4.94
C MET A 140 2.95 -7.09 -5.70
N ASP A 141 3.66 -7.05 -6.81
CA ASP A 141 3.65 -5.96 -7.78
C ASP A 141 2.74 -6.32 -8.97
N SER A 142 1.74 -5.50 -9.22
CA SER A 142 0.86 -5.64 -10.40
C SER A 142 1.59 -5.41 -11.73
N ARG A 143 2.73 -4.73 -11.70
CA ARG A 143 3.54 -4.28 -12.84
C ARG A 143 2.81 -3.33 -13.80
N ASP A 144 1.79 -2.65 -13.32
CA ASP A 144 1.03 -1.67 -14.11
C ASP A 144 1.89 -0.45 -14.47
N SER A 145 2.77 0.01 -13.58
CA SER A 145 3.75 1.08 -13.85
C SER A 145 4.83 0.65 -14.87
N LEU A 146 5.07 -0.65 -15.00
CA LEU A 146 6.02 -1.24 -15.95
C LEU A 146 5.38 -1.58 -17.31
N GLY A 147 4.15 -1.12 -17.57
CA GLY A 147 3.47 -1.27 -18.85
C GLY A 147 2.64 -2.54 -19.00
N ALA A 148 2.37 -3.28 -17.92
CA ALA A 148 1.44 -4.41 -18.00
C ALA A 148 0.05 -3.93 -18.44
N ASN A 149 -0.54 -4.60 -19.45
CA ASN A 149 -1.93 -4.39 -19.80
C ASN A 149 -2.87 -5.00 -18.74
N TRP A 150 -4.17 -4.73 -18.83
CA TRP A 150 -5.14 -5.17 -17.83
C TRP A 150 -5.18 -6.69 -17.61
N GLU A 151 -4.97 -7.52 -18.66
CA GLU A 151 -4.85 -8.98 -18.51
C GLU A 151 -3.56 -9.37 -17.77
N GLY A 152 -2.46 -8.69 -18.05
CA GLY A 152 -1.19 -8.87 -17.36
C GLY A 152 -1.30 -8.53 -15.88
N ILE A 153 -1.93 -7.40 -15.56
CA ILE A 153 -2.21 -6.99 -14.18
C ILE A 153 -3.05 -8.06 -13.46
N ILE A 154 -4.11 -8.55 -14.10
CA ILE A 154 -4.94 -9.61 -13.51
C ILE A 154 -4.11 -10.88 -13.24
N ARG A 155 -3.29 -11.33 -14.19
CA ARG A 155 -2.43 -12.52 -13.99
C ARG A 155 -1.49 -12.33 -12.81
N ASN A 156 -0.80 -11.18 -12.75
CA ASN A 156 0.16 -10.87 -11.70
C ASN A 156 -0.52 -10.85 -10.32
N VAL A 157 -1.56 -10.04 -10.17
CA VAL A 157 -2.27 -9.90 -8.88
C VAL A 157 -2.91 -11.22 -8.45
N LYS A 158 -3.55 -11.95 -9.38
CA LYS A 158 -4.21 -13.23 -9.10
C LYS A 158 -3.27 -14.29 -8.53
N SER A 159 -1.98 -14.26 -8.88
CA SER A 159 -0.98 -15.22 -8.42
C SER A 159 -0.71 -15.12 -6.92
N ASP A 160 -0.98 -13.96 -6.28
CA ASP A 160 -0.71 -13.72 -4.86
C ASP A 160 -1.92 -13.18 -4.08
N LEU A 161 -3.15 -13.42 -4.57
CA LEU A 161 -4.36 -13.12 -3.82
C LEU A 161 -4.50 -14.09 -2.64
N ARG A 162 -3.98 -13.69 -1.49
CA ARG A 162 -3.97 -14.46 -0.23
C ARG A 162 -4.09 -13.54 0.98
N PRO A 163 -4.47 -14.06 2.14
CA PRO A 163 -4.50 -13.27 3.37
C PRO A 163 -3.14 -12.65 3.67
N GLY A 164 -3.16 -11.42 4.16
CA GLY A 164 -1.98 -10.66 4.54
C GLY A 164 -1.19 -10.04 3.39
N ALA A 165 -1.54 -10.30 2.11
CA ALA A 165 -0.85 -9.69 0.98
C ALA A 165 -1.06 -8.17 0.96
N ILE A 166 0.00 -7.44 0.60
CA ILE A 166 -0.03 -6.02 0.25
C ILE A 166 0.27 -5.93 -1.24
N ILE A 167 -0.69 -5.43 -2.02
CA ILE A 167 -0.64 -5.44 -3.47
C ILE A 167 -0.40 -4.03 -3.98
N LEU A 168 0.71 -3.82 -4.70
CA LEU A 168 1.04 -2.56 -5.35
C LEU A 168 0.28 -2.41 -6.66
N MET A 169 -0.42 -1.31 -6.78
CA MET A 169 -1.07 -0.81 -8.00
C MET A 169 -0.92 0.72 -8.06
N HIS A 170 -1.28 1.33 -9.19
CA HIS A 170 -1.27 2.79 -9.34
C HIS A 170 -2.63 3.27 -9.84
N GLU A 171 -3.20 4.25 -9.16
CA GLU A 171 -4.53 4.76 -9.52
C GLU A 171 -4.52 5.71 -10.73
N ASN A 172 -3.35 6.22 -11.11
CA ASN A 172 -3.15 7.03 -12.30
C ASN A 172 -3.06 6.20 -13.61
N ARG A 173 -3.34 4.88 -13.56
CA ARG A 173 -3.24 3.96 -14.70
C ARG A 173 -4.61 3.41 -15.12
N GLY A 174 -5.07 3.76 -16.33
CA GLY A 174 -6.36 3.26 -16.85
C GLY A 174 -6.43 1.74 -16.99
N GLN A 175 -5.29 1.05 -17.23
CA GLN A 175 -5.21 -0.41 -17.29
C GLN A 175 -5.50 -1.04 -15.92
N THR A 176 -5.04 -0.43 -14.83
CA THR A 176 -5.32 -0.84 -13.45
C THR A 176 -6.81 -0.72 -13.16
N ILE A 177 -7.41 0.43 -13.51
CA ILE A 177 -8.84 0.65 -13.31
C ILE A 177 -9.68 -0.37 -14.09
N ARG A 178 -9.26 -0.70 -15.31
CA ARG A 178 -9.91 -1.78 -16.08
C ARG A 178 -9.76 -3.14 -15.40
N ALA A 179 -8.57 -3.47 -14.90
CA ALA A 179 -8.31 -4.73 -14.21
C ALA A 179 -9.15 -4.92 -12.95
N LEU A 180 -9.43 -3.85 -12.19
CA LEU A 180 -10.29 -3.90 -10.99
C LEU A 180 -11.67 -4.48 -11.28
N THR A 181 -12.25 -4.26 -12.47
CA THR A 181 -13.55 -4.83 -12.86
C THR A 181 -13.57 -6.37 -12.79
N THR A 182 -12.41 -7.00 -13.00
CA THR A 182 -12.26 -8.46 -12.93
C THR A 182 -11.69 -8.92 -11.59
N LEU A 183 -10.76 -8.15 -11.02
CA LEU A 183 -10.09 -8.51 -9.76
C LEU A 183 -11.05 -8.52 -8.57
N LEU A 184 -11.94 -7.54 -8.44
CA LEU A 184 -12.90 -7.45 -7.34
C LEU A 184 -13.85 -8.67 -7.28
N PRO A 185 -14.51 -9.10 -8.39
CA PRO A 185 -15.24 -10.36 -8.39
C PRO A 185 -14.40 -11.61 -8.09
N ILE A 186 -13.12 -11.65 -8.51
CA ILE A 186 -12.23 -12.78 -8.19
C ILE A 186 -11.94 -12.81 -6.68
N LEU A 187 -11.69 -11.66 -6.08
CA LEU A 187 -11.47 -11.50 -4.65
C LEU A 187 -12.63 -12.11 -3.86
N HIS A 188 -13.88 -11.71 -4.18
CA HIS A 188 -15.09 -12.19 -3.53
C HIS A 188 -15.31 -13.70 -3.73
N ARG A 189 -15.11 -14.23 -4.95
CA ARG A 189 -15.22 -15.67 -5.20
C ARG A 189 -14.22 -16.52 -4.40
N ARG A 190 -13.08 -15.95 -4.04
CA ARG A 190 -12.07 -16.59 -3.15
C ARG A 190 -12.40 -16.42 -1.67
N GLY A 191 -13.51 -15.76 -1.33
CA GLY A 191 -13.85 -15.41 0.04
C GLY A 191 -12.87 -14.45 0.71
N LEU A 192 -12.14 -13.67 -0.09
CA LEU A 192 -11.21 -12.65 0.37
C LEU A 192 -11.86 -11.27 0.30
N ARG A 193 -11.31 -10.33 1.05
CA ARG A 193 -11.68 -8.92 0.98
C ARG A 193 -10.45 -8.01 1.05
N SER A 194 -10.54 -6.85 0.44
CA SER A 194 -9.57 -5.79 0.57
C SER A 194 -9.96 -4.86 1.71
N VAL A 195 -9.02 -4.57 2.60
CA VAL A 195 -9.18 -3.65 3.72
C VAL A 195 -8.07 -2.60 3.68
N SER A 196 -8.23 -1.52 4.45
CA SER A 196 -7.14 -0.56 4.65
C SER A 196 -5.97 -1.22 5.41
N LEU A 197 -4.75 -0.72 5.22
CA LEU A 197 -3.57 -1.24 5.94
C LEU A 197 -3.72 -1.17 7.47
N PRO A 198 -4.26 -0.09 8.07
CA PRO A 198 -4.51 -0.08 9.51
C PRO A 198 -5.44 -1.20 9.96
N GLU A 199 -6.52 -1.48 9.21
CA GLU A 199 -7.43 -2.59 9.51
C GLU A 199 -6.74 -3.94 9.33
N LEU A 200 -5.96 -4.12 8.25
CA LEU A 200 -5.20 -5.35 8.01
C LEU A 200 -4.24 -5.65 9.15
N PHE A 201 -3.47 -4.66 9.61
CA PHE A 201 -2.53 -4.83 10.74
C PHE A 201 -3.23 -4.93 12.10
N ALA A 202 -4.43 -4.40 12.26
CA ALA A 202 -5.21 -4.60 13.48
C ALA A 202 -5.75 -6.03 13.59
N THR A 203 -6.12 -6.62 12.45
CA THR A 203 -6.69 -7.98 12.39
C THR A 203 -5.63 -9.07 12.52
N ASP A 204 -4.56 -8.98 11.73
CA ASP A 204 -3.45 -9.94 11.76
C ASP A 204 -2.10 -9.25 11.49
N PRO A 205 -1.49 -8.64 12.53
CA PRO A 205 -0.24 -7.90 12.37
C PRO A 205 0.92 -8.83 11.97
N PRO A 206 1.91 -8.32 11.20
CA PRO A 206 3.13 -9.08 10.98
C PRO A 206 3.87 -9.26 12.31
N SER A 207 4.46 -10.43 12.51
CA SER A 207 5.36 -10.66 13.63
C SER A 207 6.68 -9.87 13.45
N VAL A 208 7.37 -9.55 14.52
CA VAL A 208 8.69 -8.91 14.47
C VAL A 208 9.68 -9.74 13.65
N ALA A 209 9.62 -11.06 13.77
CA ALA A 209 10.47 -11.97 12.98
C ALA A 209 10.17 -11.88 11.49
N GLN A 210 8.89 -11.73 11.12
CA GLN A 210 8.44 -11.54 9.73
C GLN A 210 8.96 -10.20 9.17
N VAL A 211 8.80 -9.11 9.91
CA VAL A 211 9.31 -7.78 9.51
C VAL A 211 10.83 -7.81 9.30
N ARG A 212 11.58 -8.44 10.22
CA ARG A 212 13.04 -8.56 10.09
C ARG A 212 13.50 -9.39 8.90
N ARG A 213 12.75 -10.38 8.48
CA ARG A 213 13.04 -11.19 7.28
C ARG A 213 12.63 -10.50 5.98
N GLY A 214 11.82 -9.44 6.06
CA GLY A 214 11.37 -8.68 4.89
C GLY A 214 10.52 -9.51 3.93
N LEU A 215 10.65 -9.25 2.63
CA LEU A 215 9.83 -9.86 1.58
C LEU A 215 9.87 -11.40 1.60
N SER A 216 11.00 -12.01 1.93
CA SER A 216 11.14 -13.46 1.96
C SER A 216 10.16 -14.15 2.93
N ALA A 217 9.74 -13.45 3.99
CA ALA A 217 8.77 -13.98 4.93
C ALA A 217 7.33 -13.96 4.40
N CYS A 218 7.06 -13.20 3.36
CA CYS A 218 5.72 -13.10 2.76
C CYS A 218 5.38 -14.30 1.87
N HIS A 219 6.39 -15.02 1.38
CA HIS A 219 6.25 -16.15 0.47
C HIS A 219 6.60 -17.50 1.12
N ALA A 220 6.67 -17.56 2.46
CA ALA A 220 6.94 -18.84 3.14
C ALA A 220 5.89 -19.88 2.73
N PRO A 221 6.29 -21.11 2.33
CA PRO A 221 5.36 -22.16 2.00
C PRO A 221 4.46 -22.40 3.19
N SER A 222 3.16 -22.52 2.93
CA SER A 222 2.21 -23.07 3.91
C SER A 222 2.85 -24.34 4.45
N SER A 223 3.15 -24.38 5.75
CA SER A 223 3.64 -25.61 6.39
C SER A 223 2.65 -26.71 6.04
N ASN A 224 3.09 -27.68 5.24
CA ASN A 224 2.36 -28.91 5.01
C ASN A 224 2.01 -29.45 6.40
N VAL A 225 0.73 -29.47 6.70
CA VAL A 225 0.20 -30.34 7.73
C VAL A 225 0.60 -31.74 7.30
N LEU A 226 1.66 -32.26 7.90
CA LEU A 226 1.97 -33.68 7.85
C LEU A 226 0.77 -34.38 8.47
N THR A 227 -0.16 -34.81 7.63
CA THR A 227 -1.09 -35.87 8.01
C THR A 227 -0.23 -37.12 8.19
N GLY A 228 0.17 -37.35 9.44
CA GLY A 228 0.72 -38.63 9.84
C GLY A 228 -0.35 -39.68 9.61
N ALA A 229 -0.16 -40.47 8.56
CA ALA A 229 -0.74 -41.78 8.49
C ALA A 229 0.13 -42.70 9.32
N GLY A 230 -0.41 -43.25 10.34
CA GLY A 230 0.07 -44.33 11.16
C GLY A 230 -1.12 -45.18 11.59
#